data_ec6e9e07636ca41df82d88ac9db5f980
#
_entry.id   ec6e9e07636ca41df82d88ac9db5f980
#
_cell.length_a   1.000
_cell.length_b   1.000
_cell.length_c   1.000
_cell.angle_alpha   90.00
_cell.angle_beta   90.00
_cell.angle_gamma   90.00
#
_symmetry.space_group_name_H-M   'P 1'
#
loop_
_entity.id
_entity.type
_entity.pdbx_description
1 polymer ?
#
loop_
_entity_poly.entity_id
_entity_poly.type
_entity_poly.pdbx_seq_one_letter_code
_entity_poly.pdbx_strand_id
1 'polypeptide(L)'
;SDLSAIAATEGVSAVMPVKYLDTEGRWSSSTDGAVLRVQQLPADPAADTEANMNRLTLLEGRMPETANECVVQVLGHADPVPLGTVVTLPEDTEDIRRTEYTVVGQVQDPQYFSATQETSTVGDGILDALVFVQDGELTADYYTVCYLKVADAAQYDNYSDEYQTAVDTVADRLDAISKEHCVARRAQLIEDATTQLDDAKQQIDNAKDQLSEGSAEAVEE
;
A
#
# COMPACT_ATOMS: atom_id res chain seq x y z
N SER A 1 -6.75 -6.49 -15.55
CA SER A 1 -6.39 -6.35 -14.13
C SER A 1 -7.62 -6.03 -13.31
N ASP A 2 -7.58 -6.30 -12.03
CA ASP A 2 -8.69 -6.05 -11.10
C ASP A 2 -9.10 -4.57 -11.10
N LEU A 3 -8.13 -3.65 -11.16
CA LEU A 3 -8.42 -2.21 -11.29
C LEU A 3 -9.24 -1.86 -12.52
N SER A 4 -8.98 -2.51 -13.66
CA SER A 4 -9.76 -2.27 -14.87
C SER A 4 -11.19 -2.76 -14.72
N ALA A 5 -11.43 -3.86 -14.04
CA ALA A 5 -12.75 -4.38 -13.75
C ALA A 5 -13.51 -3.47 -12.78
N ILE A 6 -12.84 -3.00 -11.72
CA ILE A 6 -13.39 -2.03 -10.76
C ILE A 6 -13.79 -0.73 -11.48
N ALA A 7 -12.89 -0.16 -12.31
CA ALA A 7 -13.15 1.07 -13.03
C ALA A 7 -14.26 0.94 -14.09
N ALA A 8 -14.48 -0.26 -14.62
CA ALA A 8 -15.54 -0.54 -15.58
C ALA A 8 -16.89 -0.87 -14.91
N THR A 9 -16.94 -0.94 -13.59
CA THR A 9 -18.18 -1.23 -12.86
C THR A 9 -19.17 -0.08 -13.01
N GLU A 10 -20.39 -0.40 -13.39
CA GLU A 10 -21.46 0.60 -13.54
C GLU A 10 -21.70 1.31 -12.21
N GLY A 11 -21.67 2.62 -12.23
CA GLY A 11 -21.82 3.49 -11.06
C GLY A 11 -20.48 3.92 -10.42
N VAL A 12 -19.34 3.44 -10.91
CA VAL A 12 -18.01 3.94 -10.51
C VAL A 12 -17.60 5.06 -11.47
N SER A 13 -17.35 6.26 -10.96
CA SER A 13 -16.89 7.41 -11.76
C SER A 13 -15.39 7.64 -11.67
N ALA A 14 -14.75 7.29 -10.59
CA ALA A 14 -13.30 7.38 -10.43
C ALA A 14 -12.77 6.31 -9.48
N VAL A 15 -11.49 5.96 -9.67
CA VAL A 15 -10.78 4.95 -8.89
C VAL A 15 -9.41 5.50 -8.52
N MET A 16 -9.05 5.43 -7.22
CA MET A 16 -7.73 5.80 -6.72
C MET A 16 -7.13 4.60 -5.97
N PRO A 17 -6.27 3.82 -6.62
CA PRO A 17 -5.54 2.75 -5.95
C PRO A 17 -4.41 3.33 -5.10
N VAL A 18 -4.26 2.82 -3.89
CA VAL A 18 -3.25 3.28 -2.94
C VAL A 18 -2.47 2.09 -2.41
N LYS A 19 -1.16 2.26 -2.30
CA LYS A 19 -0.27 1.36 -1.58
C LYS A 19 0.10 1.98 -0.26
N TYR A 20 0.01 1.20 0.81
CA TYR A 20 0.60 1.53 2.09
C TYR A 20 1.08 0.25 2.78
N LEU A 21 1.98 0.41 3.72
CA LEU A 21 2.38 -0.60 4.68
C LEU A 21 2.44 0.02 6.08
N ASP A 22 2.13 -0.79 7.09
CA ASP A 22 2.32 -0.42 8.48
C ASP A 22 3.61 -1.07 8.99
N THR A 23 4.43 -0.30 9.70
CA THR A 23 5.71 -0.76 10.24
C THR A 23 6.08 0.04 11.49
N GLU A 24 6.96 -0.51 12.29
CA GLU A 24 7.62 0.28 13.32
C GLU A 24 8.65 1.22 12.68
N GLY A 25 8.89 2.35 13.31
CA GLY A 25 9.90 3.30 12.87
C GLY A 25 10.40 4.18 14.00
N ARG A 26 11.36 5.02 13.68
CA ARG A 26 11.96 5.97 14.64
C ARG A 26 12.18 7.33 13.98
N TRP A 27 12.05 8.35 14.81
CA TRP A 27 12.38 9.71 14.45
C TRP A 27 13.78 10.05 14.96
N SER A 28 14.64 10.67 14.16
CA SER A 28 15.96 11.14 14.64
C SER A 28 15.85 12.20 15.75
N SER A 29 14.67 12.77 15.91
CA SER A 29 14.35 13.75 16.98
C SER A 29 13.82 13.13 18.28
N SER A 30 13.61 11.79 18.31
CA SER A 30 13.09 11.06 19.48
C SER A 30 13.85 9.75 19.70
N THR A 31 13.89 9.29 20.95
CA THR A 31 14.40 7.94 21.30
C THR A 31 13.33 6.87 21.25
N ASP A 32 12.07 7.27 21.20
CA ASP A 32 10.92 6.36 21.24
C ASP A 32 10.62 5.83 19.84
N GLY A 33 10.16 4.59 19.76
CA GLY A 33 9.61 4.01 18.55
C GLY A 33 8.21 4.56 18.27
N ALA A 34 7.77 4.42 17.03
CA ALA A 34 6.44 4.80 16.59
C ALA A 34 5.89 3.75 15.62
N VAL A 35 4.60 3.53 15.63
CA VAL A 35 3.90 2.75 14.61
C VAL A 35 3.50 3.68 13.47
N LEU A 36 4.05 3.42 12.30
CA LEU A 36 3.95 4.28 11.13
C LEU A 36 3.17 3.59 10.02
N ARG A 37 2.28 4.31 9.37
CA ARG A 37 1.75 3.95 8.06
C ARG A 37 2.52 4.68 6.99
N VAL A 38 3.32 3.95 6.22
CA VAL A 38 4.02 4.49 5.07
C VAL A 38 3.12 4.34 3.85
N GLN A 39 2.67 5.45 3.29
CA GLN A 39 1.76 5.51 2.15
C GLN A 39 2.42 6.15 0.96
N GLN A 40 2.21 5.57 -0.21
CA GLN A 40 2.70 6.13 -1.46
C GLN A 40 1.79 7.26 -1.94
N LEU A 41 2.39 8.38 -2.31
CA LEU A 41 1.70 9.47 -3.00
C LEU A 41 1.32 9.04 -4.43
N PRO A 42 0.27 9.61 -5.01
CA PRO A 42 0.04 9.46 -6.45
C PRO A 42 1.19 10.08 -7.26
N ALA A 43 1.38 9.62 -8.50
CA ALA A 43 2.46 10.10 -9.39
C ALA A 43 2.45 11.63 -9.60
N ASP A 44 1.27 12.24 -9.60
CA ASP A 44 1.10 13.69 -9.57
C ASP A 44 0.12 14.07 -8.43
N PRO A 45 0.64 14.36 -7.22
CA PRO A 45 -0.20 14.72 -6.08
C PRO A 45 -0.96 16.04 -6.26
N ALA A 46 -0.52 16.89 -7.17
CA ALA A 46 -1.16 18.18 -7.47
C ALA A 46 -2.22 18.10 -8.56
N ALA A 47 -2.33 16.97 -9.26
CA ALA A 47 -3.27 16.81 -10.36
C ALA A 47 -4.72 17.07 -9.90
N ASP A 48 -5.40 17.95 -10.62
CA ASP A 48 -6.82 18.25 -10.39
C ASP A 48 -7.69 17.31 -11.23
N THR A 49 -7.74 16.05 -10.85
CA THR A 49 -8.53 15.01 -11.49
C THR A 49 -9.46 14.35 -10.50
N GLU A 50 -10.56 13.79 -10.98
CA GLU A 50 -11.49 13.04 -10.10
C GLU A 50 -10.85 11.80 -9.47
N ALA A 51 -9.82 11.24 -10.11
CA ALA A 51 -9.07 10.10 -9.60
C ALA A 51 -8.08 10.49 -8.50
N ASN A 52 -7.74 11.76 -8.31
CA ASN A 52 -6.89 12.22 -7.22
C ASN A 52 -7.76 12.64 -6.03
N MET A 53 -8.26 11.64 -5.31
CA MET A 53 -9.08 11.80 -4.10
C MET A 53 -8.18 12.03 -2.88
N ASN A 54 -8.77 12.55 -1.79
CA ASN A 54 -8.09 12.70 -0.49
C ASN A 54 -6.76 13.47 -0.59
N ARG A 55 -6.77 14.55 -1.37
CA ARG A 55 -5.57 15.38 -1.54
C ARG A 55 -5.09 15.95 -0.21
N LEU A 56 -3.81 15.78 0.05
CA LEU A 56 -3.18 16.28 1.25
C LEU A 56 -3.17 17.80 1.28
N THR A 57 -3.44 18.37 2.44
CA THR A 57 -3.26 19.81 2.69
C THR A 57 -1.88 20.01 3.31
N LEU A 58 -1.00 20.77 2.63
CA LEU A 58 0.30 21.14 3.18
C LEU A 58 0.12 22.20 4.28
N LEU A 59 0.61 21.89 5.49
CA LEU A 59 0.54 22.76 6.64
C LEU A 59 1.84 23.55 6.83
N GLU A 60 3.00 22.88 6.60
CA GLU A 60 4.33 23.46 6.76
C GLU A 60 5.32 22.82 5.79
N GLY A 61 6.34 23.54 5.35
CA GLY A 61 7.39 23.04 4.48
C GLY A 61 6.97 22.92 3.02
N ARG A 62 7.26 21.79 2.40
CA ARG A 62 6.96 21.50 0.98
C ARG A 62 6.64 20.02 0.76
N MET A 63 6.11 19.70 -0.41
CA MET A 63 5.96 18.30 -0.86
C MET A 63 7.33 17.70 -1.22
N PRO A 64 7.48 16.33 -1.19
CA PRO A 64 8.72 15.65 -1.55
C PRO A 64 9.09 15.90 -3.02
N GLU A 65 10.34 16.27 -3.28
CA GLU A 65 10.90 16.43 -4.63
C GLU A 65 11.85 15.31 -5.01
N THR A 66 12.39 14.62 -4.01
CA THR A 66 13.33 13.50 -4.20
C THR A 66 12.84 12.25 -3.45
N ALA A 67 13.28 11.09 -3.91
CA ALA A 67 12.80 9.79 -3.43
C ALA A 67 13.14 9.49 -1.95
N ASN A 68 14.12 10.18 -1.38
CA ASN A 68 14.49 10.07 0.04
C ASN A 68 13.80 11.12 0.94
N GLU A 69 12.82 11.83 0.42
CA GLU A 69 12.03 12.79 1.16
C GLU A 69 10.63 12.25 1.44
N CYS A 70 10.05 12.69 2.55
CA CYS A 70 8.67 12.40 2.90
C CYS A 70 7.97 13.62 3.49
N VAL A 71 6.64 13.57 3.51
CA VAL A 71 5.82 14.46 4.34
C VAL A 71 5.07 13.63 5.36
N VAL A 72 4.75 14.23 6.50
CA VAL A 72 4.19 13.49 7.63
C VAL A 72 2.93 14.15 8.19
N GLN A 73 2.05 13.31 8.74
CA GLN A 73 0.98 13.72 9.62
C GLN A 73 1.09 12.92 10.92
N VAL A 74 1.32 13.60 12.03
CA VAL A 74 1.24 12.97 13.35
C VAL A 74 -0.23 12.83 13.75
N LEU A 75 -0.58 11.69 14.30
CA LEU A 75 -1.94 11.39 14.73
C LEU A 75 -2.10 11.62 16.24
N GLY A 76 -3.35 11.80 16.68
CA GLY A 76 -3.63 12.04 18.09
C GLY A 76 -3.19 13.42 18.59
N HIS A 77 -2.56 13.46 19.75
CA HIS A 77 -2.15 14.70 20.45
C HIS A 77 -0.63 14.85 20.58
N ALA A 78 0.16 14.07 19.82
CA ALA A 78 1.60 14.19 19.85
C ALA A 78 2.07 15.48 19.14
N ASP A 79 3.25 15.96 19.53
CA ASP A 79 3.85 17.15 18.92
C ASP A 79 4.21 16.87 17.45
N PRO A 80 4.10 17.88 16.57
CA PRO A 80 4.54 17.76 15.18
C PRO A 80 6.01 17.37 15.07
N VAL A 81 6.35 16.54 14.11
CA VAL A 81 7.73 16.13 13.81
C VAL A 81 8.45 17.30 13.12
N PRO A 82 9.59 17.81 13.64
CA PRO A 82 10.28 18.93 13.02
C PRO A 82 10.75 18.63 11.59
N LEU A 83 10.75 19.64 10.72
CA LEU A 83 11.34 19.52 9.38
C LEU A 83 12.83 19.20 9.48
N GLY A 84 13.33 18.36 8.58
CA GLY A 84 14.69 17.85 8.58
C GLY A 84 14.91 16.64 9.48
N THR A 85 13.91 16.20 10.26
CA THR A 85 13.97 14.94 11.00
C THR A 85 14.09 13.78 10.02
N VAL A 86 14.92 12.80 10.34
CA VAL A 86 15.00 11.55 9.58
C VAL A 86 14.08 10.51 10.21
N VAL A 87 13.23 9.93 9.38
CA VAL A 87 12.45 8.72 9.69
C VAL A 87 13.30 7.53 9.32
N THR A 88 13.51 6.60 10.24
CA THR A 88 14.22 5.34 9.97
C THR A 88 13.28 4.17 10.24
N LEU A 89 13.12 3.32 9.24
CA LEU A 89 12.37 2.05 9.30
C LEU A 89 13.33 0.90 9.59
N PRO A 90 12.86 -0.27 10.06
CA PRO A 90 13.68 -1.47 10.18
C PRO A 90 14.29 -1.87 8.82
N GLU A 91 15.54 -2.38 8.85
CA GLU A 91 16.25 -2.79 7.63
C GLU A 91 15.58 -3.96 6.91
N ASP A 92 14.82 -4.78 7.61
CA ASP A 92 14.06 -5.92 7.11
C ASP A 92 12.62 -5.58 6.70
N THR A 93 12.26 -4.28 6.62
CA THR A 93 10.95 -3.86 6.11
C THR A 93 10.82 -4.27 4.64
N GLU A 94 9.88 -5.16 4.37
CA GLU A 94 9.59 -5.64 3.02
C GLU A 94 8.76 -4.61 2.21
N ASP A 95 8.72 -4.79 0.90
CA ASP A 95 7.90 -4.01 -0.04
C ASP A 95 8.19 -2.49 -0.06
N ILE A 96 9.39 -2.07 0.34
CA ILE A 96 9.85 -0.68 0.27
C ILE A 96 11.27 -0.58 -0.27
N ARG A 97 11.58 0.50 -0.99
CA ARG A 97 12.92 0.70 -1.60
C ARG A 97 13.95 1.25 -0.63
N ARG A 98 13.51 2.07 0.33
CA ARG A 98 14.37 2.77 1.28
C ARG A 98 13.83 2.63 2.68
N THR A 99 14.73 2.63 3.63
CA THR A 99 14.40 2.61 5.06
C THR A 99 14.65 3.93 5.76
N GLU A 100 15.15 4.95 5.03
CA GLU A 100 15.39 6.28 5.58
C GLU A 100 14.79 7.36 4.69
N TYR A 101 14.04 8.29 5.31
CA TYR A 101 13.40 9.42 4.65
C TYR A 101 13.56 10.68 5.48
N THR A 102 13.83 11.82 4.80
CA THR A 102 13.90 13.12 5.44
C THR A 102 12.53 13.80 5.39
N VAL A 103 12.04 14.25 6.52
CA VAL A 103 10.78 15.00 6.62
C VAL A 103 10.98 16.40 6.06
N VAL A 104 10.31 16.72 4.95
CA VAL A 104 10.38 18.03 4.27
C VAL A 104 9.10 18.83 4.37
N GLY A 105 8.03 18.25 4.90
CA GLY A 105 6.77 18.94 5.14
C GLY A 105 5.87 18.22 6.11
N GLN A 106 4.93 18.97 6.64
CA GLN A 106 3.81 18.48 7.43
C GLN A 106 2.54 18.65 6.65
N VAL A 107 1.69 17.63 6.68
CA VAL A 107 0.46 17.58 5.91
C VAL A 107 -0.72 17.17 6.77
N GLN A 108 -1.91 17.40 6.25
CA GLN A 108 -3.15 16.84 6.78
C GLN A 108 -3.85 16.06 5.67
N ASP A 109 -4.13 14.79 5.95
CA ASP A 109 -4.99 13.93 5.15
C ASP A 109 -6.44 14.12 5.59
N PRO A 110 -7.36 14.44 4.67
CA PRO A 110 -8.77 14.64 5.01
C PRO A 110 -9.46 13.39 5.56
N GLN A 111 -8.88 12.21 5.41
CA GLN A 111 -9.41 10.96 6.00
C GLN A 111 -9.14 10.86 7.51
N TYR A 112 -8.11 11.54 8.00
CA TYR A 112 -7.65 11.46 9.40
C TYR A 112 -7.92 12.77 10.16
N PHE A 113 -9.13 13.29 10.03
CA PHE A 113 -9.58 14.50 10.75
C PHE A 113 -10.23 14.19 12.10
N SER A 114 -10.57 12.92 12.34
CA SER A 114 -11.22 12.48 13.58
C SER A 114 -10.20 12.23 14.68
N ALA A 115 -10.62 12.46 15.95
CA ALA A 115 -9.83 12.05 17.11
C ALA A 115 -9.84 10.53 17.36
N THR A 116 -10.54 9.76 16.54
CA THR A 116 -10.51 8.30 16.59
C THR A 116 -9.15 7.80 16.12
N GLN A 117 -8.47 7.04 16.98
CA GLN A 117 -7.19 6.45 16.64
C GLN A 117 -7.40 5.34 15.60
N GLU A 118 -6.61 5.39 14.55
CA GLU A 118 -6.49 4.31 13.59
C GLU A 118 -5.73 3.13 14.20
N THR A 119 -6.13 1.94 13.81
CA THR A 119 -5.51 0.71 14.31
C THR A 119 -4.55 0.12 13.29
N SER A 120 -3.52 -0.55 13.80
CA SER A 120 -2.53 -1.31 13.03
C SER A 120 -2.47 -2.74 13.56
N THR A 121 -1.85 -3.64 12.80
CA THR A 121 -1.47 -4.98 13.28
C THR A 121 -0.03 -5.02 13.78
N VAL A 122 0.66 -3.88 13.79
CA VAL A 122 2.07 -3.72 14.16
C VAL A 122 2.16 -3.05 15.54
N GLY A 123 3.21 -3.34 16.28
CA GLY A 123 3.53 -2.72 17.55
C GLY A 123 2.43 -2.93 18.60
N ASP A 124 2.01 -1.85 19.22
CA ASP A 124 0.92 -1.84 20.22
C ASP A 124 -0.49 -1.78 19.60
N GLY A 125 -0.58 -1.77 18.28
CA GLY A 125 -1.83 -1.75 17.55
C GLY A 125 -2.41 -0.35 17.32
N ILE A 126 -1.71 0.71 17.69
CA ILE A 126 -2.13 2.10 17.53
C ILE A 126 -1.21 2.79 16.52
N LEU A 127 -1.79 3.49 15.56
CA LEU A 127 -1.05 4.22 14.56
C LEU A 127 -0.68 5.61 15.10
N ASP A 128 0.62 5.91 15.13
CA ASP A 128 1.16 7.18 15.64
C ASP A 128 1.26 8.25 14.56
N ALA A 129 1.63 7.85 13.34
CA ALA A 129 1.78 8.80 12.24
C ALA A 129 1.61 8.17 10.85
N LEU A 130 1.28 9.05 9.90
CA LEU A 130 1.29 8.78 8.48
C LEU A 130 2.56 9.39 7.88
N VAL A 131 3.26 8.59 7.09
CA VAL A 131 4.46 8.99 6.35
C VAL A 131 4.17 8.83 4.86
N PHE A 132 4.14 9.93 4.12
CA PHE A 132 3.85 9.89 2.70
C PHE A 132 5.15 10.01 1.91
N VAL A 133 5.41 9.01 1.09
CA VAL A 133 6.60 8.88 0.23
C VAL A 133 6.25 9.02 -1.24
N GLN A 134 7.22 9.26 -2.09
CA GLN A 134 6.99 9.43 -3.53
C GLN A 134 6.45 8.14 -4.19
N ASP A 135 5.83 8.34 -5.36
CA ASP A 135 5.41 7.24 -6.23
C ASP A 135 6.60 6.32 -6.58
N GLY A 136 6.36 5.01 -6.54
CA GLY A 136 7.36 3.98 -6.82
C GLY A 136 8.27 3.61 -5.63
N GLU A 137 8.10 4.21 -4.45
CA GLU A 137 8.85 3.81 -3.26
C GLU A 137 8.32 2.49 -2.67
N LEU A 138 7.01 2.25 -2.73
CA LEU A 138 6.44 0.97 -2.34
C LEU A 138 6.46 -0.01 -3.51
N THR A 139 7.11 -1.16 -3.32
CA THR A 139 7.40 -2.15 -4.37
C THR A 139 6.42 -3.31 -4.45
N ALA A 140 5.48 -3.42 -3.50
CA ALA A 140 4.42 -4.42 -3.54
C ALA A 140 3.75 -4.45 -4.93
N ASP A 141 3.44 -5.63 -5.44
CA ASP A 141 2.76 -5.84 -6.73
C ASP A 141 1.23 -5.72 -6.64
N TYR A 142 0.73 -5.36 -5.46
CA TYR A 142 -0.69 -5.17 -5.16
C TYR A 142 -0.95 -3.78 -4.56
N TYR A 143 -2.22 -3.37 -4.59
CA TYR A 143 -2.71 -2.20 -3.89
C TYR A 143 -3.34 -2.61 -2.56
N THR A 144 -3.05 -1.87 -1.51
CA THR A 144 -3.55 -2.16 -0.16
C THR A 144 -5.01 -1.75 -0.03
N VAL A 145 -5.37 -0.62 -0.64
CA VAL A 145 -6.73 -0.08 -0.66
C VAL A 145 -7.04 0.57 -2.00
N CYS A 146 -8.32 0.63 -2.33
CA CYS A 146 -8.79 1.32 -3.52
C CYS A 146 -9.96 2.23 -3.13
N TYR A 147 -9.76 3.55 -3.24
CA TYR A 147 -10.83 4.52 -3.03
C TYR A 147 -11.64 4.68 -4.31
N LEU A 148 -12.94 4.77 -4.15
CA LEU A 148 -13.87 4.84 -5.27
C LEU A 148 -14.77 6.05 -5.11
N LYS A 149 -15.11 6.66 -6.24
CA LYS A 149 -16.14 7.69 -6.32
C LYS A 149 -17.36 7.09 -7.00
N VAL A 150 -18.50 7.13 -6.32
CA VAL A 150 -19.77 6.67 -6.87
C VAL A 150 -20.37 7.79 -7.71
N ALA A 151 -20.74 7.47 -8.94
CA ALA A 151 -21.38 8.42 -9.84
C ALA A 151 -22.69 8.91 -9.23
N ASP A 152 -22.94 10.22 -9.40
CA ASP A 152 -24.14 10.89 -8.95
C ASP A 152 -24.42 10.87 -7.43
N ALA A 153 -23.61 10.19 -6.62
CA ALA A 153 -23.83 10.14 -5.17
C ALA A 153 -23.75 11.55 -4.52
N ALA A 154 -22.90 12.43 -5.05
CA ALA A 154 -22.71 13.77 -4.52
C ALA A 154 -23.97 14.70 -4.65
N GLN A 155 -24.98 14.29 -5.41
CA GLN A 155 -26.25 15.04 -5.50
C GLN A 155 -27.18 14.79 -4.31
N TYR A 156 -26.92 13.76 -3.53
CA TYR A 156 -27.72 13.39 -2.35
C TYR A 156 -27.08 13.90 -1.06
N ASP A 157 -27.87 14.10 -0.04
CA ASP A 157 -27.37 14.34 1.31
C ASP A 157 -26.68 13.06 1.83
N ASN A 158 -25.47 13.18 2.40
CA ASN A 158 -24.66 12.05 2.88
C ASN A 158 -25.36 11.15 3.91
N TYR A 159 -26.40 11.65 4.57
CA TYR A 159 -27.19 10.94 5.57
C TYR A 159 -28.53 10.45 5.02
N SER A 160 -28.82 10.65 3.74
CA SER A 160 -30.08 10.23 3.12
C SER A 160 -30.08 8.76 2.73
N ASP A 161 -31.27 8.15 2.69
CA ASP A 161 -31.47 6.78 2.21
C ASP A 161 -31.11 6.66 0.72
N GLU A 162 -31.30 7.72 -0.06
CA GLU A 162 -30.92 7.77 -1.48
C GLU A 162 -29.41 7.68 -1.68
N TYR A 163 -28.62 8.41 -0.85
CA TYR A 163 -27.16 8.31 -0.88
C TYR A 163 -26.73 6.88 -0.53
N GLN A 164 -27.25 6.33 0.56
CA GLN A 164 -26.90 4.98 1.00
C GLN A 164 -27.27 3.95 -0.07
N THR A 165 -28.45 4.06 -0.68
CA THR A 165 -28.88 3.15 -1.74
C THR A 165 -27.95 3.21 -2.97
N ALA A 166 -27.51 4.42 -3.36
CA ALA A 166 -26.58 4.58 -4.47
C ALA A 166 -25.21 3.91 -4.19
N VAL A 167 -24.70 4.09 -2.98
CA VAL A 167 -23.43 3.49 -2.54
C VAL A 167 -23.54 1.96 -2.46
N ASP A 168 -24.59 1.44 -1.80
CA ASP A 168 -24.81 0.02 -1.62
C ASP A 168 -24.99 -0.71 -2.96
N THR A 169 -25.67 -0.08 -3.92
CA THR A 169 -25.84 -0.64 -5.26
C THR A 169 -24.48 -0.88 -5.95
N VAL A 170 -23.54 0.06 -5.83
CA VAL A 170 -22.19 -0.08 -6.40
C VAL A 170 -21.38 -1.09 -5.59
N ALA A 171 -21.50 -1.08 -4.26
CA ALA A 171 -20.83 -2.04 -3.38
C ALA A 171 -21.22 -3.49 -3.71
N ASP A 172 -22.51 -3.76 -3.90
CA ASP A 172 -23.00 -5.09 -4.28
C ASP A 172 -22.44 -5.58 -5.61
N ARG A 173 -22.32 -4.68 -6.61
CA ARG A 173 -21.71 -5.00 -7.91
C ARG A 173 -20.23 -5.34 -7.76
N LEU A 174 -19.50 -4.55 -6.98
CA LEU A 174 -18.08 -4.80 -6.70
C LEU A 174 -17.86 -6.11 -5.95
N ASP A 175 -18.76 -6.43 -5.01
CA ASP A 175 -18.71 -7.67 -4.25
C ASP A 175 -18.89 -8.91 -5.15
N ALA A 176 -19.76 -8.82 -6.15
CA ALA A 176 -19.93 -9.87 -7.15
C ALA A 176 -18.68 -10.07 -8.01
N ILE A 177 -18.07 -8.97 -8.49
CA ILE A 177 -16.82 -9.00 -9.28
C ILE A 177 -15.66 -9.52 -8.42
N SER A 178 -15.57 -9.08 -7.17
CA SER A 178 -14.53 -9.49 -6.22
C SER A 178 -14.52 -11.02 -6.03
N LYS A 179 -15.69 -11.63 -5.85
CA LYS A 179 -15.81 -13.08 -5.69
C LYS A 179 -15.28 -13.86 -6.89
N GLU A 180 -15.60 -13.40 -8.10
CA GLU A 180 -15.12 -14.03 -9.33
C GLU A 180 -13.59 -13.87 -9.48
N HIS A 181 -13.09 -12.65 -9.29
CA HIS A 181 -11.66 -12.34 -9.40
C HIS A 181 -10.82 -13.04 -8.33
N CYS A 182 -11.30 -13.13 -7.09
CA CYS A 182 -10.62 -13.86 -6.02
C CYS A 182 -10.47 -15.35 -6.35
N VAL A 183 -11.50 -15.98 -6.90
CA VAL A 183 -11.44 -17.39 -7.33
C VAL A 183 -10.43 -17.57 -8.46
N ALA A 184 -10.47 -16.70 -9.47
CA ALA A 184 -9.55 -16.75 -10.61
C ALA A 184 -8.08 -16.50 -10.15
N ARG A 185 -7.85 -15.49 -9.31
CA ARG A 185 -6.52 -15.19 -8.78
C ARG A 185 -5.96 -16.33 -7.93
N ARG A 186 -6.80 -16.92 -7.09
CA ARG A 186 -6.38 -18.08 -6.29
C ARG A 186 -5.98 -19.27 -7.19
N ALA A 187 -6.74 -19.53 -8.24
CA ALA A 187 -6.43 -20.61 -9.20
C ALA A 187 -5.07 -20.35 -9.88
N GLN A 188 -4.83 -19.12 -10.32
CA GLN A 188 -3.57 -18.71 -10.93
C GLN A 188 -2.37 -18.86 -9.97
N LEU A 189 -2.51 -18.39 -8.72
CA LEU A 189 -1.44 -18.53 -7.72
C LEU A 189 -1.08 -19.98 -7.43
N ILE A 190 -2.08 -20.88 -7.40
CA ILE A 190 -1.86 -22.32 -7.23
C ILE A 190 -1.13 -22.90 -8.44
N GLU A 191 -1.51 -22.52 -9.65
CA GLU A 191 -0.86 -22.95 -10.89
C GLU A 191 0.60 -22.50 -10.94
N ASP A 192 0.85 -21.20 -10.68
CA ASP A 192 2.21 -20.62 -10.65
C ASP A 192 3.10 -21.32 -9.61
N ALA A 193 2.58 -21.53 -8.39
CA ALA A 193 3.31 -22.23 -7.32
C ALA A 193 3.59 -23.70 -7.68
N THR A 194 2.64 -24.36 -8.33
CA THR A 194 2.82 -25.76 -8.78
C THR A 194 3.90 -25.85 -9.85
N THR A 195 3.90 -24.93 -10.81
CA THR A 195 4.92 -24.85 -11.86
C THR A 195 6.31 -24.63 -11.27
N GLN A 196 6.46 -23.66 -10.35
CA GLN A 196 7.73 -23.42 -9.66
C GLN A 196 8.22 -24.65 -8.88
N LEU A 197 7.31 -25.37 -8.25
CA LEU A 197 7.65 -26.59 -7.51
C LEU A 197 8.14 -27.71 -8.44
N ASP A 198 7.50 -27.87 -9.57
CA ASP A 198 7.87 -28.89 -10.55
C ASP A 198 9.21 -28.55 -11.22
N ASP A 199 9.46 -27.28 -11.55
CA ASP A 199 10.75 -26.83 -12.05
C ASP A 199 11.88 -27.07 -11.03
N ALA A 200 11.63 -26.76 -9.74
CA ALA A 200 12.59 -27.02 -8.67
C ALA A 200 12.89 -28.52 -8.49
N LYS A 201 11.86 -29.38 -8.55
CA LYS A 201 12.04 -30.84 -8.53
C LYS A 201 12.91 -31.33 -9.67
N GLN A 202 12.64 -30.83 -10.89
CA GLN A 202 13.41 -31.21 -12.08
C GLN A 202 14.88 -30.79 -11.95
N GLN A 203 15.15 -29.60 -11.39
CA GLN A 203 16.53 -29.15 -11.11
C GLN A 203 17.23 -30.06 -10.12
N ILE A 204 16.53 -30.50 -9.05
CA ILE A 204 17.06 -31.41 -8.04
C ILE A 204 17.34 -32.78 -8.67
N ASP A 205 16.48 -33.30 -9.50
CA ASP A 205 16.66 -34.61 -10.14
C ASP A 205 17.84 -34.56 -11.12
N ASN A 206 17.93 -33.50 -11.94
CA ASN A 206 19.10 -33.30 -12.82
C ASN A 206 20.42 -33.19 -12.04
N ALA A 207 20.44 -32.50 -10.89
CA ALA A 207 21.62 -32.42 -10.04
C ALA A 207 22.01 -33.76 -9.40
N LYS A 208 21.04 -34.60 -9.01
CA LYS A 208 21.28 -35.95 -8.52
C LYS A 208 21.88 -36.85 -9.61
N ASP A 209 21.39 -36.77 -10.84
CA ASP A 209 21.89 -37.54 -11.96
C ASP A 209 23.37 -37.16 -12.26
N GLN A 210 23.69 -35.87 -12.30
CA GLN A 210 25.06 -35.39 -12.46
C GLN A 210 25.99 -35.84 -11.33
N LEU A 211 25.51 -35.84 -10.08
CA LEU A 211 26.26 -36.35 -8.92
C LEU A 211 26.52 -37.85 -9.02
N SER A 212 25.54 -38.61 -9.50
CA SER A 212 25.66 -40.06 -9.67
C SER A 212 26.65 -40.42 -10.80
N GLU A 213 26.64 -39.68 -11.92
CA GLU A 213 27.59 -39.82 -13.02
C GLU A 213 29.02 -39.48 -12.60
N GLY A 214 29.21 -38.32 -11.93
CA GLY A 214 30.53 -37.89 -11.47
C GLY A 214 31.11 -38.80 -10.37
N SER A 215 30.25 -39.43 -9.54
CA SER A 215 30.71 -40.41 -8.54
C SER A 215 31.08 -41.77 -9.19
N ALA A 216 30.47 -42.14 -10.30
CA ALA A 216 30.83 -43.35 -11.05
C ALA A 216 32.19 -43.19 -11.75
N GLU A 217 32.48 -42.04 -12.36
CA GLU A 217 33.77 -41.75 -12.97
C GLU A 217 34.91 -41.72 -11.94
N ALA A 218 34.67 -41.21 -10.73
CA ALA A 218 35.71 -41.13 -9.69
C ALA A 218 36.04 -42.50 -9.04
N VAL A 219 35.28 -43.56 -9.31
CA VAL A 219 35.55 -44.92 -8.79
C VAL A 219 36.30 -45.78 -9.84
N GLU A 220 36.38 -45.35 -11.10
CA GLU A 220 37.09 -46.06 -12.18
C GLU A 220 38.55 -45.58 -12.35
N GLU A 221 39.00 -44.53 -11.67
CA GLU A 221 40.38 -44.08 -11.56
C GLU A 221 41.07 -44.64 -10.30
#